data_620a11ee6768cd45a5ffb8e6b1208fe3
#
_entry.id   620a11ee6768cd45a5ffb8e6b1208fe3
#
_cell.length_a   1.000
_cell.length_b   1.000
_cell.length_c   1.000
_cell.angle_alpha   90.00
_cell.angle_beta   90.00
_cell.angle_gamma   90.00
#
_symmetry.space_group_name_H-M   'P 1'
#
loop_
_entity.id
_entity.type
_entity.pdbx_description
1 polymer ?
#
loop_
_entity_poly.entity_id
_entity_poly.type
_entity_poly.pdbx_seq_one_letter_code
_entity_poly.pdbx_strand_id
1 'polypeptide(L)'
;TGSPTFSITVASDRQEESLKHIFEYLKQSDKRIYIAIDEFQQIAEYPEKGTEALLRSYIQFLPNVYFIFAGSSQHLMSEMFLSAKRPFYQSSQIMSLPLIDVGEYEVFANRWLKQKGIEISDSDFRYIYDLVDGQTWYVQSILNRLYENGEDIDKQTIVRIVENTINEQEDAFINYCKSLSDNQAALVVAIAKEKGVASVLSQKFIRK
;
A
#
# COMPACT_ATOMS: atom_id res chain seq x y z
N THR A 1 -6.49 11.34 19.05
CA THR A 1 -6.80 12.61 18.36
C THR A 1 -7.28 12.23 16.96
N GLY A 2 -8.62 12.02 16.83
CA GLY A 2 -9.23 11.72 15.54
C GLY A 2 -9.24 12.98 14.67
N SER A 3 -8.74 12.85 13.43
CA SER A 3 -8.93 13.87 12.40
C SER A 3 -10.43 13.99 12.11
N PRO A 4 -11.00 15.20 12.05
CA PRO A 4 -12.42 15.34 11.74
C PRO A 4 -12.67 14.89 10.29
N THR A 5 -13.50 13.88 10.13
CA THR A 5 -13.97 13.45 8.82
C THR A 5 -15.22 14.26 8.49
N PHE A 6 -15.11 15.16 7.53
CA PHE A 6 -16.27 15.88 7.00
C PHE A 6 -16.80 15.13 5.79
N SER A 7 -17.97 14.54 5.89
CA SER A 7 -18.73 14.04 4.75
C SER A 7 -19.73 15.12 4.32
N ILE A 8 -19.44 15.82 3.22
CA ILE A 8 -20.38 16.76 2.60
C ILE A 8 -21.05 16.01 1.46
N THR A 9 -22.30 15.61 1.65
CA THR A 9 -23.14 15.11 0.56
C THR A 9 -23.65 16.33 -0.23
N VAL A 10 -22.98 16.66 -1.32
CA VAL A 10 -23.37 17.75 -2.23
C VAL A 10 -24.00 17.13 -3.48
N ALA A 11 -25.05 17.74 -4.03
CA ALA A 11 -25.62 17.29 -5.30
C ALA A 11 -24.56 17.30 -6.41
N SER A 12 -24.61 16.36 -7.36
CA SER A 12 -23.59 16.14 -8.40
C SER A 12 -23.19 17.42 -9.16
N ASP A 13 -24.16 18.25 -9.49
CA ASP A 13 -23.92 19.52 -10.21
C ASP A 13 -23.05 20.51 -9.39
N ARG A 14 -23.24 20.54 -8.06
CA ARG A 14 -22.42 21.38 -7.17
C ARG A 14 -21.03 20.82 -6.95
N GLN A 15 -20.85 19.52 -7.05
CA GLN A 15 -19.52 18.88 -6.94
C GLN A 15 -18.67 19.22 -8.16
N GLU A 16 -19.24 19.15 -9.36
CA GLU A 16 -18.56 19.51 -10.60
C GLU A 16 -18.21 21.01 -10.62
N GLU A 17 -19.12 21.89 -10.19
CA GLU A 17 -18.87 23.32 -10.08
C GLU A 17 -17.75 23.63 -9.06
N SER A 18 -17.74 22.96 -7.93
CA SER A 18 -16.68 23.10 -6.92
C SER A 18 -15.32 22.65 -7.46
N LEU A 19 -15.30 21.51 -8.16
CA LEU A 19 -14.08 21.01 -8.80
C LEU A 19 -13.55 22.01 -9.84
N LYS A 20 -14.41 22.54 -10.68
CA LYS A 20 -14.08 23.55 -11.68
C LYS A 20 -13.45 24.78 -11.04
N HIS A 21 -14.01 25.31 -9.95
CA HIS A 21 -13.46 26.48 -9.25
C HIS A 21 -12.07 26.21 -8.69
N ILE A 22 -11.83 25.01 -8.14
CA ILE A 22 -10.49 24.60 -7.65
C ILE A 22 -9.47 24.63 -8.80
N PHE A 23 -9.82 24.04 -9.95
CA PHE A 23 -8.92 24.00 -11.10
C PHE A 23 -8.72 25.37 -11.75
N GLU A 24 -9.73 26.25 -11.76
CA GLU A 24 -9.58 27.63 -12.18
C GLU A 24 -8.64 28.43 -11.28
N TYR A 25 -8.76 28.26 -9.95
CA TYR A 25 -7.83 28.84 -8.99
C TYR A 25 -6.39 28.37 -9.21
N LEU A 26 -6.19 27.06 -9.38
CA LEU A 26 -4.89 26.49 -9.67
C LEU A 26 -4.27 27.03 -10.98
N LYS A 27 -5.11 27.19 -12.01
CA LYS A 27 -4.69 27.70 -13.32
C LYS A 27 -4.21 29.16 -13.26
N GLN A 28 -4.78 29.96 -12.37
CA GLN A 28 -4.44 31.40 -12.19
C GLN A 28 -3.19 31.60 -11.35
N SER A 29 -2.67 30.53 -10.73
CA SER A 29 -1.50 30.64 -9.86
C SER A 29 -0.20 30.71 -10.66
N ASP A 30 0.61 31.73 -10.38
CA ASP A 30 1.99 31.84 -10.90
C ASP A 30 3.00 30.98 -10.12
N LYS A 31 2.57 30.36 -9.01
CA LYS A 31 3.41 29.54 -8.16
C LYS A 31 3.49 28.12 -8.69
N ARG A 32 4.64 27.48 -8.52
CA ARG A 32 4.79 26.05 -8.71
C ARG A 32 4.07 25.31 -7.56
N ILE A 33 3.10 24.47 -7.92
CA ILE A 33 2.25 23.73 -6.98
C ILE A 33 2.46 22.23 -7.21
N TYR A 34 2.62 21.48 -6.13
CA TYR A 34 2.66 20.02 -6.15
C TYR A 34 1.43 19.48 -5.42
N ILE A 35 0.68 18.60 -6.08
CA ILE A 35 -0.53 17.99 -5.53
C ILE A 35 -0.32 16.48 -5.54
N ALA A 36 -0.29 15.87 -4.35
CA ALA A 36 -0.28 14.42 -4.21
C ALA A 36 -1.71 13.93 -3.93
N ILE A 37 -2.14 12.93 -4.70
CA ILE A 37 -3.43 12.26 -4.53
C ILE A 37 -3.15 10.80 -4.24
N ASP A 38 -3.49 10.39 -3.01
CA ASP A 38 -3.34 9.02 -2.56
C ASP A 38 -4.56 8.18 -2.92
N GLU A 39 -4.37 6.85 -3.04
CA GLU A 39 -5.39 5.87 -3.45
C GLU A 39 -6.12 6.28 -4.74
N PHE A 40 -5.37 6.85 -5.69
CA PHE A 40 -5.92 7.42 -6.93
C PHE A 40 -6.75 6.42 -7.74
N GLN A 41 -6.47 5.12 -7.65
CA GLN A 41 -7.27 4.09 -8.33
C GLN A 41 -8.74 4.08 -7.91
N GLN A 42 -9.09 4.65 -6.75
CA GLN A 42 -10.49 4.70 -6.29
C GLN A 42 -11.40 5.47 -7.26
N ILE A 43 -10.86 6.41 -8.04
CA ILE A 43 -11.68 7.13 -9.04
C ILE A 43 -12.24 6.21 -10.13
N ALA A 44 -11.63 5.05 -10.37
CA ALA A 44 -12.14 4.06 -11.31
C ALA A 44 -13.40 3.35 -10.80
N GLU A 45 -13.65 3.40 -9.49
CA GLU A 45 -14.78 2.76 -8.82
C GLU A 45 -15.93 3.73 -8.53
N TYR A 46 -15.76 5.02 -8.86
CA TYR A 46 -16.80 6.01 -8.65
C TYR A 46 -18.03 5.70 -9.51
N PRO A 47 -19.24 5.85 -8.95
CA PRO A 47 -20.48 5.57 -9.67
C PRO A 47 -20.72 6.54 -10.84
N GLU A 48 -20.15 7.74 -10.78
CA GLU A 48 -20.26 8.76 -11.84
C GLU A 48 -19.38 8.38 -13.02
N LYS A 49 -20.02 8.11 -14.15
CA LYS A 49 -19.29 7.76 -15.38
C LYS A 49 -18.51 8.96 -15.91
N GLY A 50 -17.27 8.71 -16.27
CA GLY A 50 -16.42 9.73 -16.89
C GLY A 50 -15.63 10.60 -15.93
N THR A 51 -15.65 10.34 -14.61
CA THR A 51 -14.86 11.07 -13.60
C THR A 51 -13.38 11.14 -13.96
N GLU A 52 -12.82 10.04 -14.44
CA GLU A 52 -11.42 9.97 -14.87
C GLU A 52 -11.14 10.91 -16.06
N ALA A 53 -12.03 10.91 -17.07
CA ALA A 53 -11.90 11.79 -18.22
C ALA A 53 -12.09 13.27 -17.86
N LEU A 54 -13.04 13.57 -16.99
CA LEU A 54 -13.28 14.92 -16.47
C LEU A 54 -12.02 15.43 -15.73
N LEU A 55 -11.49 14.67 -14.82
CA LEU A 55 -10.29 15.04 -14.07
C LEU A 55 -9.10 15.26 -15.01
N ARG A 56 -8.91 14.35 -15.99
CA ARG A 56 -7.86 14.49 -17.01
C ARG A 56 -8.01 15.77 -17.82
N SER A 57 -9.24 16.17 -18.16
CA SER A 57 -9.50 17.40 -18.91
C SER A 57 -9.08 18.67 -18.18
N TYR A 58 -9.15 18.68 -16.87
CA TYR A 58 -8.67 19.81 -16.05
C TYR A 58 -7.15 19.79 -15.90
N ILE A 59 -6.60 18.64 -15.53
CA ILE A 59 -5.18 18.50 -15.18
C ILE A 59 -4.25 18.88 -16.35
N GLN A 60 -4.58 18.48 -17.57
CA GLN A 60 -3.72 18.64 -18.73
C GLN A 60 -3.41 20.11 -19.10
N PHE A 61 -4.19 21.07 -18.61
CA PHE A 61 -4.05 22.49 -18.94
C PHE A 61 -3.45 23.33 -17.81
N LEU A 62 -2.84 22.71 -16.81
CA LEU A 62 -2.24 23.36 -15.65
C LEU A 62 -0.71 23.45 -15.79
N PRO A 63 -0.14 24.57 -16.26
CA PRO A 63 1.28 24.63 -16.61
C PRO A 63 2.23 24.60 -15.40
N ASN A 64 1.75 25.09 -14.24
CA ASN A 64 2.57 25.23 -13.02
C ASN A 64 2.19 24.23 -11.92
N VAL A 65 1.30 23.27 -12.22
CA VAL A 65 0.83 22.27 -11.25
C VAL A 65 1.34 20.89 -11.64
N TYR A 66 1.98 20.23 -10.70
CA TYR A 66 2.55 18.90 -10.84
C TYR A 66 1.78 17.93 -9.97
N PHE A 67 1.31 16.85 -10.56
CA PHE A 67 0.52 15.84 -9.86
C PHE A 67 1.37 14.62 -9.57
N ILE A 68 1.20 14.08 -8.36
CA ILE A 68 1.74 12.82 -7.92
C ILE A 68 0.54 11.92 -7.60
N PHE A 69 0.34 10.88 -8.38
CA PHE A 69 -0.72 9.91 -8.18
C PHE A 69 -0.12 8.69 -7.48
N ALA A 70 -0.54 8.43 -6.25
CA ALA A 70 -0.15 7.25 -5.49
C ALA A 70 -1.33 6.27 -5.43
N GLY A 71 -1.05 4.97 -5.36
CA GLY A 71 -2.06 3.94 -5.23
C GLY A 71 -1.46 2.59 -4.89
N SER A 72 -2.14 1.84 -4.05
CA SER A 72 -1.73 0.52 -3.57
C SER A 72 -2.07 -0.61 -4.55
N SER A 73 -3.09 -0.43 -5.41
CA SER A 73 -3.47 -1.41 -6.41
C SER A 73 -2.64 -1.26 -7.69
N GLN A 74 -1.50 -1.96 -7.77
CA GLN A 74 -0.61 -1.92 -8.94
C GLN A 74 -1.33 -2.24 -10.26
N HIS A 75 -2.25 -3.20 -10.24
CA HIS A 75 -3.00 -3.60 -11.43
C HIS A 75 -3.88 -2.44 -11.94
N LEU A 76 -4.69 -1.83 -11.06
CA LEU A 76 -5.57 -0.72 -11.44
C LEU A 76 -4.77 0.51 -11.86
N MET A 77 -3.71 0.87 -11.12
CA MET A 77 -2.82 1.98 -11.50
C MET A 77 -2.18 1.74 -12.86
N SER A 78 -1.67 0.52 -13.12
CA SER A 78 -1.11 0.16 -14.43
C SER A 78 -2.16 0.25 -15.53
N GLU A 79 -3.38 -0.23 -15.28
CA GLU A 79 -4.47 -0.11 -16.25
C GLU A 79 -4.78 1.35 -16.57
N MET A 80 -4.90 2.23 -15.56
CA MET A 80 -5.23 3.65 -15.73
C MET A 80 -4.19 4.41 -16.55
N PHE A 81 -2.90 4.15 -16.34
CA PHE A 81 -1.82 4.94 -16.94
C PHE A 81 -1.16 4.28 -18.16
N LEU A 82 -1.27 2.95 -18.33
CA LEU A 82 -0.62 2.21 -19.41
C LEU A 82 -1.59 1.65 -20.46
N SER A 83 -2.89 1.64 -20.20
CA SER A 83 -3.88 1.18 -21.19
C SER A 83 -4.31 2.30 -22.11
N ALA A 84 -4.18 2.08 -23.43
CA ALA A 84 -4.60 3.05 -24.46
C ALA A 84 -6.11 3.38 -24.45
N LYS A 85 -6.91 2.61 -23.69
CA LYS A 85 -8.36 2.84 -23.56
C LYS A 85 -8.71 3.80 -22.42
N ARG A 86 -7.72 4.22 -21.62
CA ARG A 86 -7.96 5.04 -20.41
C ARG A 86 -7.56 6.49 -20.63
N PRO A 87 -8.26 7.46 -20.00
CA PRO A 87 -7.99 8.90 -20.15
C PRO A 87 -6.57 9.32 -19.75
N PHE A 88 -5.97 8.66 -18.76
CA PHE A 88 -4.61 8.95 -18.28
C PHE A 88 -3.50 8.22 -19.03
N TYR A 89 -3.83 7.55 -20.14
CA TYR A 89 -2.81 6.83 -20.92
C TYR A 89 -1.60 7.70 -21.25
N GLN A 90 -0.41 7.21 -20.89
CA GLN A 90 0.89 7.87 -21.11
C GLN A 90 0.97 9.33 -20.61
N SER A 91 0.20 9.69 -19.60
CA SER A 91 0.16 11.06 -19.08
C SER A 91 1.11 11.30 -17.91
N SER A 92 1.75 10.27 -17.38
CA SER A 92 2.62 10.34 -16.20
C SER A 92 3.82 9.41 -16.32
N GLN A 93 4.89 9.75 -15.63
CA GLN A 93 6.01 8.84 -15.43
C GLN A 93 5.64 7.83 -14.34
N ILE A 94 5.83 6.56 -14.62
CA ILE A 94 5.57 5.49 -13.65
C ILE A 94 6.81 5.28 -12.78
N MET A 95 6.59 5.22 -11.47
CA MET A 95 7.58 4.85 -10.49
C MET A 95 7.01 3.71 -9.62
N SER A 96 7.62 2.55 -9.69
CA SER A 96 7.29 1.43 -8.81
C SER A 96 8.13 1.51 -7.54
N LEU A 97 7.51 1.29 -6.39
CA LEU A 97 8.20 1.16 -5.12
C LEU A 97 8.39 -0.33 -4.82
N PRO A 98 9.60 -0.86 -4.94
CA PRO A 98 9.91 -2.24 -4.55
C PRO A 98 9.91 -2.38 -3.03
N LEU A 99 10.13 -3.60 -2.55
CA LEU A 99 10.46 -3.83 -1.15
C LEU A 99 11.71 -3.02 -0.77
N ILE A 100 11.76 -2.56 0.48
CA ILE A 100 12.94 -1.87 1.00
C ILE A 100 14.11 -2.86 1.01
N ASP A 101 15.27 -2.43 0.49
CA ASP A 101 16.48 -3.25 0.56
C ASP A 101 16.78 -3.67 2.00
N VAL A 102 17.09 -4.95 2.19
CA VAL A 102 17.26 -5.54 3.53
C VAL A 102 18.37 -4.86 4.33
N GLY A 103 19.48 -4.49 3.69
CA GLY A 103 20.59 -3.82 4.36
C GLY A 103 20.28 -2.37 4.73
N GLU A 104 19.62 -1.64 3.85
CA GLU A 104 19.15 -0.27 4.15
C GLU A 104 18.13 -0.28 5.29
N TYR A 105 17.25 -1.26 5.28
CA TYR A 105 16.21 -1.38 6.31
C TYR A 105 16.79 -1.78 7.67
N GLU A 106 17.78 -2.66 7.69
CA GLU A 106 18.52 -3.04 8.91
C GLU A 106 19.21 -1.83 9.55
N VAL A 107 19.92 -1.01 8.75
CA VAL A 107 20.58 0.20 9.23
C VAL A 107 19.54 1.16 9.83
N PHE A 108 18.40 1.33 9.17
CA PHE A 108 17.28 2.14 9.70
C PHE A 108 16.75 1.56 11.02
N ALA A 109 16.49 0.26 11.11
CA ALA A 109 15.96 -0.40 12.29
C ALA A 109 16.92 -0.24 13.49
N ASN A 110 18.21 -0.53 13.29
CA ASN A 110 19.24 -0.38 14.31
C ASN A 110 19.39 1.05 14.81
N ARG A 111 19.20 2.06 13.95
CA ARG A 111 19.19 3.48 14.36
C ARG A 111 18.12 3.77 15.42
N TRP A 112 16.94 3.15 15.32
CA TRP A 112 15.85 3.36 16.27
C TRP A 112 16.00 2.48 17.52
N LEU A 113 16.37 1.22 17.36
CA LEU A 113 16.58 0.28 18.47
C LEU A 113 17.68 0.77 19.42
N LYS A 114 18.76 1.33 18.90
CA LYS A 114 19.87 1.93 19.70
C LYS A 114 19.42 3.06 20.62
N GLN A 115 18.31 3.74 20.34
CA GLN A 115 17.78 4.77 21.27
C GLN A 115 17.32 4.17 22.61
N LYS A 116 17.00 2.87 22.63
CA LYS A 116 16.72 2.10 23.86
C LYS A 116 17.87 1.23 24.33
N GLY A 117 19.03 1.35 23.72
CA GLY A 117 20.19 0.50 24.04
C GLY A 117 20.07 -0.93 23.49
N ILE A 118 19.15 -1.18 22.55
CA ILE A 118 18.93 -2.47 21.93
C ILE A 118 19.64 -2.48 20.56
N GLU A 119 20.19 -3.61 20.18
CA GLU A 119 20.79 -3.80 18.85
C GLU A 119 20.33 -5.15 18.29
N ILE A 120 20.00 -5.16 17.00
CA ILE A 120 19.66 -6.39 16.27
C ILE A 120 20.84 -6.77 15.36
N SER A 121 21.20 -8.05 15.34
CA SER A 121 22.25 -8.55 14.45
C SER A 121 21.73 -8.63 13.00
N ASP A 122 22.66 -8.58 12.02
CA ASP A 122 22.34 -8.78 10.59
C ASP A 122 21.56 -10.09 10.37
N SER A 123 21.95 -11.16 11.05
CA SER A 123 21.30 -12.46 10.89
C SER A 123 19.88 -12.47 11.43
N ASP A 124 19.63 -11.80 12.55
CA ASP A 124 18.30 -11.74 13.18
C ASP A 124 17.38 -10.80 12.43
N PHE A 125 17.91 -9.65 11.95
CA PHE A 125 17.13 -8.76 11.09
C PHE A 125 16.74 -9.44 9.77
N ARG A 126 17.68 -10.11 9.13
CA ARG A 126 17.42 -10.89 7.92
C ARG A 126 16.41 -12.01 8.15
N TYR A 127 16.49 -12.67 9.29
CA TYR A 127 15.50 -13.69 9.68
C TYR A 127 14.09 -13.11 9.78
N ILE A 128 13.90 -11.92 10.40
CA ILE A 128 12.61 -11.22 10.44
C ILE A 128 12.15 -10.88 9.02
N TYR A 129 13.06 -10.31 8.22
CA TYR A 129 12.74 -9.86 6.87
C TYR A 129 12.28 -11.02 5.98
N ASP A 130 13.01 -12.14 5.99
CA ASP A 130 12.71 -13.32 5.18
C ASP A 130 11.42 -14.04 5.68
N LEU A 131 11.16 -14.01 6.98
CA LEU A 131 9.97 -14.64 7.59
C LEU A 131 8.66 -14.04 7.05
N VAL A 132 8.68 -12.75 6.70
CA VAL A 132 7.52 -12.01 6.22
C VAL A 132 7.67 -11.51 4.78
N ASP A 133 8.57 -12.14 3.99
CA ASP A 133 8.85 -11.79 2.60
C ASP A 133 9.13 -10.28 2.39
N GLY A 134 9.79 -9.63 3.34
CA GLY A 134 10.12 -8.21 3.30
C GLY A 134 8.93 -7.25 3.37
N GLN A 135 7.74 -7.74 3.67
CA GLN A 135 6.54 -6.89 3.76
C GLN A 135 6.68 -5.88 4.89
N THR A 136 6.80 -4.61 4.52
CA THR A 136 7.17 -3.51 5.41
C THR A 136 6.29 -3.42 6.64
N TRP A 137 4.98 -3.62 6.50
CA TRP A 137 4.05 -3.55 7.63
C TRP A 137 4.34 -4.61 8.68
N TYR A 138 4.60 -5.85 8.27
CA TYR A 138 4.91 -6.95 9.20
C TYR A 138 6.29 -6.77 9.82
N VAL A 139 7.31 -6.38 9.04
CA VAL A 139 8.64 -6.09 9.57
C VAL A 139 8.55 -5.01 10.64
N GLN A 140 7.85 -3.89 10.37
CA GLN A 140 7.66 -2.81 11.35
C GLN A 140 6.88 -3.27 12.58
N SER A 141 5.85 -4.09 12.42
CA SER A 141 5.07 -4.61 13.55
C SER A 141 5.94 -5.43 14.50
N ILE A 142 6.80 -6.30 13.96
CA ILE A 142 7.74 -7.11 14.76
C ILE A 142 8.77 -6.18 15.44
N LEU A 143 9.38 -5.27 14.69
CA LEU A 143 10.39 -4.35 15.23
C LEU A 143 9.83 -3.45 16.34
N ASN A 144 8.59 -2.96 16.20
CA ASN A 144 7.93 -2.15 17.22
C ASN A 144 7.75 -2.94 18.52
N ARG A 145 7.34 -4.21 18.43
CA ARG A 145 7.19 -5.07 19.60
C ARG A 145 8.54 -5.40 20.29
N LEU A 146 9.59 -5.60 19.49
CA LEU A 146 10.95 -5.74 20.00
C LEU A 146 11.40 -4.46 20.72
N TYR A 147 11.10 -3.30 20.13
CA TYR A 147 11.40 -2.01 20.73
C TYR A 147 10.63 -1.77 22.04
N GLU A 148 9.35 -2.15 22.10
CA GLU A 148 8.51 -2.01 23.30
C GLU A 148 8.96 -2.92 24.44
N ASN A 149 9.31 -4.17 24.16
CA ASN A 149 9.73 -5.14 25.16
C ASN A 149 11.08 -4.78 25.81
N GLY A 150 12.00 -4.14 25.07
CA GLY A 150 13.28 -3.72 25.61
C GLY A 150 14.23 -4.88 25.99
N GLU A 151 13.95 -6.09 25.52
CA GLU A 151 14.76 -7.29 25.76
C GLU A 151 15.86 -7.42 24.69
N ASP A 152 16.89 -8.20 24.99
CA ASP A 152 17.89 -8.59 23.99
C ASP A 152 17.21 -9.36 22.85
N ILE A 153 17.59 -9.00 21.62
CA ILE A 153 17.00 -9.59 20.42
C ILE A 153 17.80 -10.85 20.06
N ASP A 154 17.13 -11.98 20.17
CA ASP A 154 17.58 -13.26 19.66
C ASP A 154 16.46 -13.96 18.89
N LYS A 155 16.79 -15.06 18.23
CA LYS A 155 15.83 -15.81 17.44
C LYS A 155 14.63 -16.32 18.24
N GLN A 156 14.83 -16.65 19.54
CA GLN A 156 13.74 -17.15 20.39
C GLN A 156 12.76 -16.03 20.72
N THR A 157 13.27 -14.84 21.05
CA THR A 157 12.48 -13.63 21.28
C THR A 157 11.68 -13.25 20.02
N ILE A 158 12.29 -13.31 18.83
CA ILE A 158 11.59 -13.04 17.56
C ILE A 158 10.45 -14.03 17.35
N VAL A 159 10.70 -15.33 17.49
CA VAL A 159 9.67 -16.37 17.32
C VAL A 159 8.51 -16.15 18.29
N ARG A 160 8.79 -15.92 19.57
CA ARG A 160 7.78 -15.65 20.60
C ARG A 160 6.92 -14.43 20.25
N ILE A 161 7.52 -13.35 19.75
CA ILE A 161 6.79 -12.14 19.33
C ILE A 161 5.88 -12.45 18.15
N VAL A 162 6.37 -13.19 17.17
CA VAL A 162 5.58 -13.57 15.99
C VAL A 162 4.40 -14.45 16.39
N GLU A 163 4.62 -15.47 17.22
CA GLU A 163 3.57 -16.35 17.73
C GLU A 163 2.50 -15.56 18.50
N ASN A 164 2.91 -14.65 19.39
CA ASN A 164 1.98 -13.79 20.11
C ASN A 164 1.17 -12.91 19.16
N THR A 165 1.82 -12.35 18.12
CA THR A 165 1.13 -11.52 17.11
C THR A 165 0.10 -12.33 16.33
N ILE A 166 0.40 -13.57 15.98
CA ILE A 166 -0.55 -14.46 15.29
C ILE A 166 -1.73 -14.77 16.20
N ASN A 167 -1.49 -15.12 17.46
CA ASN A 167 -2.52 -15.45 18.44
C ASN A 167 -3.45 -14.25 18.71
N GLU A 168 -2.90 -13.04 18.82
CA GLU A 168 -3.71 -11.82 19.00
C GLU A 168 -4.61 -11.50 17.80
N GLN A 169 -4.21 -11.92 16.61
CA GLN A 169 -4.96 -11.68 15.37
C GLN A 169 -5.76 -12.89 14.89
N GLU A 170 -5.81 -13.97 15.66
CA GLU A 170 -6.46 -15.21 15.28
C GLU A 170 -7.92 -15.00 14.84
N ASP A 171 -8.70 -14.26 15.62
CA ASP A 171 -10.10 -13.97 15.29
C ASP A 171 -10.25 -13.18 13.98
N ALA A 172 -9.35 -12.23 13.72
CA ALA A 172 -9.34 -11.46 12.48
C ALA A 172 -9.03 -12.36 11.27
N PHE A 173 -8.05 -13.24 11.40
CA PHE A 173 -7.70 -14.20 10.35
C PHE A 173 -8.82 -15.21 10.09
N ILE A 174 -9.46 -15.73 11.16
CA ILE A 174 -10.61 -16.62 11.04
C ILE A 174 -11.77 -15.93 10.31
N ASN A 175 -12.08 -14.68 10.68
CA ASN A 175 -13.15 -13.91 10.03
C ASN A 175 -12.83 -13.62 8.57
N TYR A 176 -11.57 -13.29 8.24
CA TYR A 176 -11.13 -13.15 6.87
C TYR A 176 -11.31 -14.43 6.07
N CYS A 177 -10.86 -15.57 6.61
CA CYS A 177 -11.04 -16.87 5.95
C CYS A 177 -12.52 -17.22 5.72
N LYS A 178 -13.39 -16.89 6.68
CA LYS A 178 -14.84 -17.10 6.55
C LYS A 178 -15.50 -16.22 5.49
N SER A 179 -14.91 -15.09 5.14
CA SER A 179 -15.39 -14.21 4.06
C SER A 179 -15.05 -14.69 2.67
N LEU A 180 -14.14 -15.67 2.54
CA LEU A 180 -13.76 -16.26 1.28
C LEU A 180 -14.76 -17.32 0.83
N SER A 181 -14.95 -17.46 -0.48
CA SER A 181 -15.63 -18.64 -1.03
C SER A 181 -14.78 -19.91 -0.83
N ASP A 182 -15.40 -21.09 -0.88
CA ASP A 182 -14.71 -22.38 -0.69
C ASP A 182 -13.49 -22.53 -1.63
N ASN A 183 -13.63 -22.11 -2.89
CA ASN A 183 -12.54 -22.15 -3.86
C ASN A 183 -11.40 -21.19 -3.51
N GLN A 184 -11.73 -20.00 -3.03
CA GLN A 184 -10.73 -19.02 -2.59
C GLN A 184 -10.00 -19.51 -1.33
N ALA A 185 -10.73 -20.04 -0.35
CA ALA A 185 -10.15 -20.61 0.85
C ALA A 185 -9.22 -21.79 0.53
N ALA A 186 -9.65 -22.71 -0.36
CA ALA A 186 -8.81 -23.82 -0.82
C ALA A 186 -7.53 -23.33 -1.51
N LEU A 187 -7.63 -22.28 -2.32
CA LEU A 187 -6.47 -21.66 -2.99
C LEU A 187 -5.49 -21.05 -1.98
N VAL A 188 -5.99 -20.31 -0.98
CA VAL A 188 -5.14 -19.72 0.08
C VAL A 188 -4.40 -20.82 0.85
N VAL A 189 -5.09 -21.91 1.21
CA VAL A 189 -4.47 -23.06 1.89
C VAL A 189 -3.41 -23.72 1.00
N ALA A 190 -3.67 -23.86 -0.30
CA ALA A 190 -2.70 -24.44 -1.24
C ALA A 190 -1.43 -23.56 -1.35
N ILE A 191 -1.59 -22.22 -1.43
CA ILE A 191 -0.48 -21.26 -1.45
C ILE A 191 0.34 -21.35 -0.16
N ALA A 192 -0.31 -21.40 0.99
CA ALA A 192 0.35 -21.49 2.29
C ALA A 192 1.18 -22.78 2.43
N LYS A 193 0.68 -23.93 1.94
CA LYS A 193 1.41 -25.19 1.94
C LYS A 193 2.68 -25.20 1.08
N GLU A 194 2.69 -24.41 0.02
CA GLU A 194 3.86 -24.24 -0.86
C GLU A 194 4.85 -23.19 -0.36
N LYS A 195 4.60 -22.57 0.81
CA LYS A 195 5.39 -21.48 1.38
C LYS A 195 5.56 -20.27 0.44
N GLY A 196 4.51 -19.97 -0.32
CA GLY A 196 4.48 -18.92 -1.32
C GLY A 196 4.59 -19.46 -2.75
N VAL A 197 3.91 -18.79 -3.67
CA VAL A 197 3.87 -19.16 -5.09
C VAL A 197 4.02 -17.90 -5.94
N ALA A 198 5.04 -17.86 -6.80
CA ALA A 198 5.27 -16.74 -7.71
C ALA A 198 4.14 -16.56 -8.73
N SER A 199 3.46 -17.65 -9.11
CA SER A 199 2.30 -17.62 -10.01
C SER A 199 1.37 -18.79 -9.73
N VAL A 200 0.16 -18.50 -9.30
CA VAL A 200 -0.91 -19.49 -9.07
C VAL A 200 -1.41 -20.11 -10.37
N LEU A 201 -1.16 -19.47 -11.51
CA LEU A 201 -1.50 -19.98 -12.84
C LEU A 201 -0.38 -20.83 -13.46
N SER A 202 0.73 -21.04 -12.75
CA SER A 202 1.80 -21.90 -13.25
C SER A 202 1.34 -23.36 -13.34
N GLN A 203 1.73 -24.07 -14.41
CA GLN A 203 1.40 -25.50 -14.56
C GLN A 203 1.92 -26.34 -13.39
N LYS A 204 3.02 -25.93 -12.78
CA LYS A 204 3.59 -26.60 -11.61
C LYS A 204 2.65 -26.52 -10.39
N PHE A 205 1.95 -25.40 -10.21
CA PHE A 205 1.00 -25.21 -9.11
C PHE A 205 -0.38 -25.87 -9.40
N ILE A 206 -0.89 -25.72 -10.63
CA ILE A 206 -2.22 -26.25 -11.02
C ILE A 206 -2.28 -27.78 -11.01
N ARG A 207 -1.15 -28.47 -11.25
CA ARG A 207 -1.10 -29.94 -11.31
C ARG A 207 -0.92 -30.64 -9.96
N LYS A 208 -0.85 -29.90 -8.86
CA LYS A 208 -0.77 -30.43 -7.49
C LYS A 208 -2.13 -30.40 -6.80
#